data_bbc1dc272af0f612e2f31cdf3c9a0eeb
#
_entry.id   bbc1dc272af0f612e2f31cdf3c9a0eeb
#
_cell.length_a   1.000
_cell.length_b   1.000
_cell.length_c   1.000
_cell.angle_alpha   90.00
_cell.angle_beta   90.00
_cell.angle_gamma   90.00
#
_symmetry.space_group_name_H-M   'P 1'
#
loop_
_entity.id
_entity.type
_entity.pdbx_description
1 polymer ?
#
loop_
_entity_poly.entity_id
_entity_poly.type
_entity_poly.pdbx_seq_one_letter_code
_entity_poly.pdbx_strand_id
1 'polypeptide(L)'
;GRDQGYAILRLTSGEQRLVRAECMATVGAVSNPDNSNIKLAKAGRNRWLGKRPSVRGVAMNPVDHPHGGGEGRTSGGRHPVTPWGKPTKGKRTRSTKKPSSKLILRRRRSK
;
A
#
# COMPACT_ATOMS: atom_id res chain seq x y z
N GLY A 1 -4.45 -1.05 -26.71
CA GLY A 1 -4.00 -1.86 -27.85
C GLY A 1 -3.99 -3.34 -27.48
N ARG A 2 -3.90 -4.20 -28.49
CA ARG A 2 -3.75 -5.65 -28.32
C ARG A 2 -2.48 -6.08 -29.05
N ASP A 3 -1.73 -6.99 -28.47
CA ASP A 3 -0.52 -7.54 -29.06
C ASP A 3 -0.32 -8.98 -28.57
N GLN A 4 -0.11 -9.91 -29.49
CA GLN A 4 0.23 -11.32 -29.20
C GLN A 4 -0.64 -11.99 -28.11
N GLY A 5 -1.96 -11.77 -28.12
CA GLY A 5 -2.88 -12.32 -27.10
C GLY A 5 -2.92 -11.55 -25.77
N TYR A 6 -2.25 -10.41 -25.69
CA TYR A 6 -2.30 -9.49 -24.54
C TYR A 6 -2.99 -8.18 -24.89
N ALA A 7 -3.66 -7.62 -23.91
CA ALA A 7 -4.17 -6.25 -23.94
C ALA A 7 -3.22 -5.31 -23.21
N ILE A 8 -2.89 -4.18 -23.83
CA ILE A 8 -2.11 -3.12 -23.19
C ILE A 8 -3.06 -2.22 -22.43
N LEU A 9 -2.98 -2.23 -21.11
CA LEU A 9 -3.80 -1.41 -20.24
C LEU A 9 -3.00 -0.24 -19.65
N ARG A 10 -3.59 0.94 -19.67
CA ARG A 10 -3.14 2.08 -18.90
C ARG A 10 -3.98 2.16 -17.64
N LEU A 11 -3.38 1.93 -16.49
CA LEU A 11 -4.05 2.00 -15.21
C LEU A 11 -4.22 3.46 -14.75
N THR A 12 -5.11 3.69 -13.79
CA THR A 12 -5.35 5.02 -13.20
C THR A 12 -4.09 5.63 -12.57
N SER A 13 -3.16 4.81 -12.11
CA SER A 13 -1.84 5.23 -11.60
C SER A 13 -0.87 5.72 -12.67
N GLY A 14 -1.21 5.55 -13.97
CA GLY A 14 -0.33 5.85 -15.11
C GLY A 14 0.60 4.68 -15.51
N GLU A 15 0.57 3.58 -14.80
CA GLU A 15 1.29 2.36 -15.18
C GLU A 15 0.67 1.74 -16.44
N GLN A 16 1.51 1.34 -17.38
CA GLN A 16 1.11 0.58 -18.57
C GLN A 16 1.60 -0.85 -18.41
N ARG A 17 0.68 -1.78 -18.52
CA ARG A 17 1.00 -3.20 -18.38
C ARG A 17 0.19 -4.07 -19.33
N LEU A 18 0.76 -5.24 -19.60
CA LEU A 18 0.12 -6.32 -20.34
C LEU A 18 -0.79 -7.13 -19.42
N VAL A 19 -1.99 -7.42 -19.90
CA VAL A 19 -2.95 -8.35 -19.27
C VAL A 19 -3.43 -9.29 -20.36
N ARG A 20 -3.66 -10.56 -20.07
CA ARG A 20 -4.17 -11.51 -21.06
C ARG A 20 -5.49 -11.01 -21.65
N ALA A 21 -5.63 -11.10 -22.96
CA ALA A 21 -6.80 -10.58 -23.66
C ALA A 21 -8.11 -11.30 -23.30
N GLU A 22 -8.00 -12.53 -22.79
CA GLU A 22 -9.13 -13.35 -22.31
C GLU A 22 -9.73 -12.87 -20.99
N CYS A 23 -9.00 -12.00 -20.24
CA CYS A 23 -9.48 -11.49 -18.96
C CYS A 23 -10.72 -10.63 -19.16
N MET A 24 -11.74 -10.89 -18.34
CA MET A 24 -12.95 -10.07 -18.29
C MET A 24 -12.75 -8.83 -17.43
N ALA A 25 -13.50 -7.79 -17.72
CA ALA A 25 -13.51 -6.56 -16.95
C ALA A 25 -14.93 -6.00 -16.85
N THR A 26 -15.22 -5.32 -15.75
CA THR A 26 -16.46 -4.56 -15.58
C THR A 26 -16.22 -3.11 -15.97
N VAL A 27 -17.05 -2.59 -16.87
CA VAL A 27 -17.03 -1.19 -17.27
C VAL A 27 -17.93 -0.38 -16.35
N GLY A 28 -17.44 0.72 -15.83
CA GLY A 28 -18.19 1.63 -14.96
C GLY A 28 -17.45 1.96 -13.66
N ALA A 29 -18.17 2.64 -12.77
CA ALA A 29 -17.68 2.97 -11.44
C ALA A 29 -17.88 1.80 -10.46
N VAL A 30 -16.99 1.71 -9.46
CA VAL A 30 -17.15 0.74 -8.36
C VAL A 30 -18.35 1.15 -7.51
N SER A 31 -19.18 0.18 -7.14
CA SER A 31 -20.34 0.41 -6.28
C SER A 31 -19.95 0.83 -4.86
N ASN A 32 -20.92 1.38 -4.11
CA ASN A 32 -20.75 1.82 -2.73
C ASN A 32 -19.57 2.80 -2.53
N PRO A 33 -19.55 3.94 -3.24
CA PRO A 33 -18.44 4.90 -3.21
C PRO A 33 -18.20 5.50 -1.82
N ASP A 34 -19.26 5.62 -1.00
CA ASP A 34 -19.19 6.21 0.34
C ASP A 34 -18.58 5.27 1.39
N ASN A 35 -18.29 4.03 1.04
CA ASN A 35 -17.69 3.07 1.98
C ASN A 35 -16.37 3.55 2.58
N SER A 36 -15.58 4.30 1.81
CA SER A 36 -14.32 4.88 2.28
C SER A 36 -14.50 6.01 3.31
N ASN A 37 -15.70 6.63 3.34
CA ASN A 37 -16.02 7.77 4.20
C ASN A 37 -16.65 7.35 5.54
N ILE A 38 -16.95 6.07 5.71
CA ILE A 38 -17.59 5.53 6.93
C ILE A 38 -16.65 5.69 8.12
N LYS A 39 -17.11 6.40 9.15
CA LYS A 39 -16.43 6.52 10.44
C LYS A 39 -16.92 5.42 11.38
N LEU A 40 -16.01 4.62 11.87
CA LEU A 40 -16.34 3.50 12.76
C LEU A 40 -16.67 3.93 14.18
N ALA A 41 -16.40 5.17 14.56
CA ALA A 41 -16.67 5.83 15.83
C ALA A 41 -16.00 5.20 17.06
N LYS A 42 -15.95 3.90 17.21
CA LYS A 42 -15.38 3.21 18.39
C LYS A 42 -14.47 2.05 18.00
N ALA A 43 -13.50 1.75 18.87
CA ALA A 43 -12.55 0.66 18.69
C ALA A 43 -13.22 -0.73 18.60
N GLY A 44 -14.34 -0.92 19.32
CA GLY A 44 -15.11 -2.17 19.29
C GLY A 44 -15.60 -2.55 17.89
N ARG A 45 -15.97 -1.58 17.06
CA ARG A 45 -16.37 -1.87 15.66
C ARG A 45 -15.23 -2.41 14.83
N ASN A 46 -14.00 -1.93 15.04
CA ASN A 46 -12.81 -2.50 14.42
C ASN A 46 -12.59 -3.95 14.85
N ARG A 47 -12.83 -4.26 16.13
CA ARG A 47 -12.75 -5.64 16.65
C ARG A 47 -13.81 -6.55 16.00
N TRP A 48 -15.01 -6.07 15.78
CA TRP A 48 -16.05 -6.82 15.06
C TRP A 48 -15.66 -7.14 13.62
N LEU A 49 -14.87 -6.27 12.98
CA LEU A 49 -14.32 -6.49 11.65
C LEU A 49 -13.06 -7.38 11.64
N GLY A 50 -12.71 -7.98 12.77
CA GLY A 50 -11.53 -8.84 12.91
C GLY A 50 -10.19 -8.11 13.01
N LYS A 51 -10.20 -6.79 13.12
CA LYS A 51 -8.96 -6.01 13.24
C LYS A 51 -8.47 -6.03 14.68
N ARG A 52 -7.28 -6.58 14.89
CA ARG A 52 -6.58 -6.55 16.19
C ARG A 52 -6.02 -5.16 16.46
N PRO A 53 -5.90 -4.74 17.73
CA PRO A 53 -5.15 -3.53 18.10
C PRO A 53 -3.72 -3.59 17.59
N SER A 54 -3.21 -2.46 17.11
CA SER A 54 -1.81 -2.30 16.70
C SER A 54 -1.17 -1.16 17.46
N VAL A 55 0.08 -1.32 17.83
CA VAL A 55 0.85 -0.31 18.56
C VAL A 55 1.77 0.39 17.57
N ARG A 56 1.81 1.72 17.63
CA ARG A 56 2.72 2.54 16.82
C ARG A 56 4.14 2.42 17.36
N GLY A 57 5.15 2.42 16.49
CA GLY A 57 6.55 2.36 16.90
C GLY A 57 6.98 3.49 17.85
N VAL A 58 6.39 4.68 17.70
CA VAL A 58 6.63 5.83 18.59
C VAL A 58 6.20 5.56 20.05
N ALA A 59 5.23 4.70 20.25
CA ALA A 59 4.72 4.33 21.59
C ALA A 59 5.49 3.14 22.21
N MET A 60 6.49 2.64 21.54
CA MET A 60 7.34 1.54 22.00
C MET A 60 8.62 2.06 22.68
N ASN A 61 9.33 1.16 23.33
CA ASN A 61 10.67 1.45 23.86
C ASN A 61 11.74 1.41 22.75
N PRO A 62 12.93 2.02 22.97
CA PRO A 62 14.00 2.01 21.97
C PRO A 62 14.45 0.61 21.54
N VAL A 63 14.35 -0.38 22.43
CA VAL A 63 14.70 -1.78 22.14
C VAL A 63 13.73 -2.42 21.14
N ASP A 64 12.48 -1.96 21.10
CA ASP A 64 11.41 -2.57 20.31
C ASP A 64 11.26 -1.93 18.92
N HIS A 65 11.59 -0.65 18.80
CA HIS A 65 11.42 0.07 17.54
C HIS A 65 12.40 1.25 17.43
N PRO A 66 12.95 1.52 16.22
CA PRO A 66 13.81 2.69 15.99
C PRO A 66 13.18 4.05 16.31
N HIS A 67 11.85 4.14 16.35
CA HIS A 67 11.11 5.35 16.76
C HIS A 67 10.78 5.36 18.23
N GLY A 68 11.16 4.36 18.98
CA GLY A 68 10.86 4.23 20.40
C GLY A 68 11.66 5.19 21.27
N GLY A 69 11.18 5.37 22.50
CA GLY A 69 11.80 6.20 23.52
C GLY A 69 11.20 7.59 23.62
N GLY A 70 11.80 8.42 24.50
CA GLY A 70 11.35 9.77 24.82
C GLY A 70 10.42 9.82 26.03
N GLU A 71 10.16 11.00 26.52
CA GLU A 71 9.22 11.29 27.61
C GLU A 71 7.91 11.82 27.06
N GLY A 72 6.80 11.31 27.55
CA GLY A 72 5.47 11.75 27.18
C GLY A 72 5.20 11.60 25.67
N ARG A 73 4.64 12.66 25.07
CA ARG A 73 4.28 12.67 23.65
C ARG A 73 5.43 13.13 22.79
N THR A 74 6.22 12.19 22.27
CA THR A 74 7.38 12.48 21.43
C THR A 74 7.11 12.24 19.95
N SER A 75 7.95 12.80 19.08
CA SER A 75 8.00 12.49 17.65
C SER A 75 8.88 11.28 17.38
N GLY A 76 8.85 10.76 16.14
CA GLY A 76 9.70 9.62 15.77
C GLY A 76 11.21 9.89 15.76
N GLY A 77 11.63 11.16 15.82
CA GLY A 77 13.03 11.60 15.92
C GLY A 77 13.89 11.35 14.68
N ARG A 78 13.34 10.75 13.62
CA ARG A 78 14.06 10.40 12.41
C ARG A 78 13.11 10.18 11.22
N HIS A 79 13.66 9.93 10.04
CA HIS A 79 12.85 9.52 8.91
C HIS A 79 12.06 8.24 9.22
N PRO A 80 10.79 8.12 8.77
CA PRO A 80 9.96 6.95 9.04
C PRO A 80 10.60 5.67 8.55
N VAL A 81 10.74 4.71 9.46
CA VAL A 81 11.31 3.39 9.18
C VAL A 81 10.45 2.28 9.76
N THR A 82 10.66 1.06 9.27
CA THR A 82 10.06 -0.16 9.81
C THR A 82 10.75 -0.56 11.13
N PRO A 83 10.21 -1.53 11.90
CA PRO A 83 10.89 -2.08 13.07
C PRO A 83 12.30 -2.59 12.77
N TRP A 84 12.58 -2.99 11.54
CA TRP A 84 13.89 -3.47 11.07
C TRP A 84 14.76 -2.37 10.46
N GLY A 85 14.40 -1.10 10.61
CA GLY A 85 15.18 0.05 10.14
C GLY A 85 15.06 0.35 8.64
N LYS A 86 14.21 -0.33 7.89
CA LYS A 86 14.01 -0.07 6.45
C LYS A 86 13.16 1.18 6.24
N PRO A 87 13.54 2.13 5.36
CA PRO A 87 12.73 3.29 5.04
C PRO A 87 11.32 2.93 4.57
N THR A 88 10.30 3.60 5.10
CA THR A 88 8.89 3.39 4.71
C THR A 88 8.41 4.39 3.67
N LYS A 89 9.07 5.53 3.53
CA LYS A 89 8.77 6.57 2.53
C LYS A 89 9.79 6.52 1.40
N GLY A 90 9.29 6.58 0.16
CA GLY A 90 10.13 6.65 -1.05
C GLY A 90 10.80 5.35 -1.48
N LYS A 91 10.91 4.37 -0.63
CA LYS A 91 11.55 3.09 -0.99
C LYS A 91 10.62 2.25 -1.90
N ARG A 92 11.18 1.75 -2.98
CA ARG A 92 10.50 0.80 -3.86
C ARG A 92 10.42 -0.55 -3.17
N THR A 93 9.21 -1.03 -2.88
CA THR A 93 8.96 -2.28 -2.15
C THR A 93 8.65 -3.47 -3.05
N ARG A 94 8.33 -3.22 -4.33
CA ARG A 94 8.10 -4.31 -5.29
C ARG A 94 9.39 -5.09 -5.52
N SER A 95 9.33 -6.42 -5.36
CA SER A 95 10.46 -7.30 -5.68
C SER A 95 10.79 -7.23 -7.18
N THR A 96 12.07 -7.06 -7.51
CA THR A 96 12.57 -7.10 -8.89
C THR A 96 12.47 -8.50 -9.50
N LYS A 97 12.54 -9.54 -8.67
CA LYS A 97 12.47 -10.95 -9.08
C LYS A 97 11.04 -11.43 -9.38
N LYS A 98 10.03 -10.58 -9.19
CA LYS A 98 8.62 -10.97 -9.40
C LYS A 98 8.36 -11.25 -10.88
N PRO A 99 7.88 -12.46 -11.26
CA PRO A 99 7.69 -12.84 -12.68
C PRO A 99 6.79 -11.86 -13.45
N SER A 100 5.77 -11.30 -12.78
CA SER A 100 4.87 -10.31 -13.39
C SER A 100 5.54 -8.95 -13.72
N SER A 101 6.82 -8.76 -13.36
CA SER A 101 7.54 -7.52 -13.71
C SER A 101 7.80 -7.40 -15.22
N LYS A 102 7.94 -8.52 -15.93
CA LYS A 102 8.07 -8.55 -17.39
C LYS A 102 6.80 -8.07 -18.14
N LEU A 103 5.66 -8.09 -17.48
CA LEU A 103 4.40 -7.63 -18.05
C LEU A 103 4.18 -6.11 -17.88
N ILE A 104 5.08 -5.40 -17.20
CA ILE A 104 5.00 -3.97 -17.01
C ILE A 104 5.83 -3.29 -18.10
N LEU A 105 5.13 -2.61 -19.03
CA LEU A 105 5.79 -1.87 -20.12
C LEU A 105 6.33 -0.53 -19.64
N ARG A 106 5.55 0.17 -18.85
CA ARG A 106 5.92 1.48 -18.29
C ARG A 106 5.43 1.61 -16.87
N ARG A 107 6.31 1.90 -15.94
CA ARG A 107 5.94 2.15 -14.54
C ARG A 107 5.28 3.53 -14.38
N ARG A 108 4.48 3.69 -13.33
CA ARG A 108 4.00 5.01 -12.92
C ARG A 108 5.21 5.93 -12.69
N ARG A 109 5.10 7.19 -13.06
CA ARG A 109 6.12 8.17 -12.70
C ARG A 109 6.14 8.33 -11.18
N SER A 110 7.29 8.11 -10.56
CA SER A 110 7.52 8.62 -9.21
C SER A 110 7.71 10.13 -9.35
N LYS A 111 6.96 10.91 -8.57
CA LYS A 111 7.31 12.31 -8.36
C LYS A 111 8.65 12.37 -7.64
#